data_c592591c1b9c9b9d519e991e8980afa7
#
_entry.id   c592591c1b9c9b9d519e991e8980afa7
#
_cell.length_a   1.000
_cell.length_b   1.000
_cell.length_c   1.000
_cell.angle_alpha   90.00
_cell.angle_beta   90.00
_cell.angle_gamma   90.00
#
_symmetry.space_group_name_H-M   'P 1'
#
loop_
_entity.id
_entity.type
_entity.pdbx_description
1 polymer ?
#
loop_
_entity_poly.entity_id
_entity_poly.type
_entity_poly.pdbx_seq_one_letter_code
_entity_poly.pdbx_strand_id
1 'polypeptide(L)'
;MRDYLMAVDVGTGSVRAGIFDLRGTQRARHTTPISLHQPREKHLEQDSEEIWTAVCRSVRAAIELAGLSGDDIAAIGFDATCSLVVRDRTGKPLSISTTGRDNLDTLLWMDHRAAEQAERCNATEAPLLRRYGGRLSAEMQVPKLLWLKENMPAVWDEAGLIFDLCDYLTWRATGSSARSHSPVVSKWGYTPEGPGTRPDDFYRLVGLDDLAERAGLPTSALPPTRPVGNLSEWAADELGLSPACLVAPGLIDAYAGTIALFASKLATAVDRLETHAALIAGTSSCVVQLTPDERQAEGCWGAFRDVAIAGLWLTEAGQSASGALLDHILRTHPAGGEPTQARHAQVLDHIAGRRAERGPGYGLPIHVLPDFHGTRSPTTDPDLTGTIAGMTLDRSFEGLCRLYWRTCVALACGIRHIIGQMPGEPDRIETLAIAGGFSHHPLIPQLYADVLGCTILTPVDQDAVLLGTAQHAAVTAGLFADMASAGSAMAIRTNATAPDAATRNHYERDYAALLIMMRHRAELTQLL
;
A
#
# COMPACT_ATOMS: atom_id res chain seq x y z
N MET A 1 1.39 33.65 8.14
CA MET A 1 1.91 32.94 6.96
C MET A 1 1.49 31.50 7.15
N ARG A 2 0.95 30.83 6.13
CA ARG A 2 0.48 29.44 6.27
C ARG A 2 1.67 28.51 6.07
N ASP A 3 2.26 28.05 7.17
CA ASP A 3 3.55 27.34 7.16
C ASP A 3 3.41 25.87 7.54
N TYR A 4 2.17 25.36 7.63
CA TYR A 4 1.90 23.98 8.01
C TYR A 4 1.13 23.24 6.92
N LEU A 5 1.32 21.93 6.91
CA LEU A 5 0.74 20.98 5.98
C LEU A 5 -0.07 19.96 6.76
N MET A 6 -1.27 19.63 6.28
CA MET A 6 -2.09 18.53 6.77
C MET A 6 -1.92 17.32 5.85
N ALA A 7 -1.58 16.18 6.40
CA ALA A 7 -1.57 14.90 5.71
C ALA A 7 -2.62 13.97 6.33
N VAL A 8 -3.40 13.30 5.49
CA VAL A 8 -4.44 12.34 5.90
C VAL A 8 -4.22 11.04 5.17
N ASP A 9 -4.04 9.97 5.93
CA ASP A 9 -3.87 8.60 5.44
C ASP A 9 -5.06 7.74 5.88
N VAL A 10 -5.72 7.13 4.89
CA VAL A 10 -6.85 6.22 5.10
C VAL A 10 -6.42 4.80 4.82
N GLY A 11 -5.98 4.12 5.88
CA GLY A 11 -5.64 2.70 5.84
C GLY A 11 -6.86 1.79 5.99
N THR A 12 -6.63 0.48 6.03
CA THR A 12 -7.69 -0.54 6.11
C THR A 12 -8.55 -0.44 7.38
N GLY A 13 -7.97 -0.11 8.52
CA GLY A 13 -8.68 -0.11 9.81
C GLY A 13 -8.68 1.21 10.56
N SER A 14 -8.11 2.27 10.00
CA SER A 14 -8.06 3.58 10.65
C SER A 14 -7.74 4.70 9.68
N VAL A 15 -8.17 5.91 10.06
CA VAL A 15 -7.75 7.18 9.48
C VAL A 15 -6.72 7.81 10.39
N ARG A 16 -5.59 8.24 9.82
CA ARG A 16 -4.55 9.00 10.50
C ARG A 16 -4.46 10.40 9.90
N ALA A 17 -4.39 11.43 10.74
CA ALA A 17 -4.11 12.80 10.30
C ALA A 17 -2.88 13.32 11.02
N GLY A 18 -1.96 13.94 10.28
CA GLY A 18 -0.73 14.51 10.81
C GLY A 18 -0.46 15.91 10.30
N ILE A 19 0.04 16.78 11.18
CA ILE A 19 0.45 18.15 10.83
C ILE A 19 1.97 18.22 10.79
N PHE A 20 2.51 18.77 9.71
CA PHE A 20 3.94 18.94 9.49
C PHE A 20 4.29 20.40 9.23
N ASP A 21 5.44 20.84 9.77
CA ASP A 21 6.06 22.09 9.34
C ASP A 21 6.91 21.89 8.07
N LEU A 22 7.38 22.97 7.47
CA LEU A 22 8.20 22.95 6.25
C LEU A 22 9.62 22.36 6.43
N ARG A 23 9.93 21.86 7.63
CA ARG A 23 11.15 21.09 7.94
C ARG A 23 10.85 19.59 8.09
N GLY A 24 9.61 19.18 7.84
CA GLY A 24 9.19 17.80 8.01
C GLY A 24 8.98 17.36 9.47
N THR A 25 8.99 18.31 10.42
CA THR A 25 8.73 17.99 11.82
C THR A 25 7.23 17.75 12.01
N GLN A 26 6.88 16.57 12.49
CA GLN A 26 5.49 16.24 12.83
C GLN A 26 5.11 16.97 14.13
N ARG A 27 4.17 17.92 14.02
CA ARG A 27 3.71 18.75 15.15
C ARG A 27 2.64 18.06 15.98
N ALA A 28 1.76 17.31 15.32
CA ALA A 28 0.73 16.49 15.95
C ALA A 28 0.33 15.34 15.04
N ARG A 29 -0.26 14.30 15.64
CA ARG A 29 -0.92 13.19 14.94
C ARG A 29 -2.13 12.72 15.73
N HIS A 30 -3.20 12.39 15.03
CA HIS A 30 -4.37 11.72 15.61
C HIS A 30 -4.79 10.55 14.74
N THR A 31 -5.34 9.51 15.37
CA THR A 31 -5.83 8.31 14.69
C THR A 31 -7.25 7.99 15.14
N THR A 32 -8.15 7.79 14.18
CA THR A 32 -9.54 7.37 14.42
C THR A 32 -9.74 5.99 13.77
N PRO A 33 -10.21 4.97 14.50
CA PRO A 33 -10.54 3.68 13.90
C PRO A 33 -11.75 3.79 12.97
N ILE A 34 -11.78 2.93 11.94
CA ILE A 34 -12.91 2.73 11.03
C ILE A 34 -13.28 1.26 10.96
N SER A 35 -14.54 0.99 10.62
CA SER A 35 -15.08 -0.35 10.58
C SER A 35 -14.69 -1.09 9.29
N LEU A 36 -14.43 -2.38 9.42
CA LEU A 36 -14.28 -3.32 8.32
C LEU A 36 -15.41 -4.35 8.41
N HIS A 37 -16.15 -4.54 7.32
CA HIS A 37 -17.24 -5.49 7.24
C HIS A 37 -16.88 -6.62 6.28
N GLN A 38 -17.03 -7.86 6.76
CA GLN A 38 -16.86 -9.07 5.96
C GLN A 38 -18.18 -9.84 5.92
N PRO A 39 -19.13 -9.46 5.03
CA PRO A 39 -20.45 -10.09 4.98
C PRO A 39 -20.41 -11.53 4.49
N ARG A 40 -19.42 -11.89 3.69
CA ARG A 40 -19.16 -13.24 3.16
C ARG A 40 -17.67 -13.46 2.99
N GLU A 41 -17.27 -14.70 2.77
CA GLU A 41 -15.91 -15.02 2.34
C GLU A 41 -15.55 -14.24 1.06
N LYS A 42 -14.34 -13.71 1.01
CA LYS A 42 -13.80 -12.87 -0.10
C LYS A 42 -14.51 -11.52 -0.31
N HIS A 43 -15.54 -11.17 0.47
CA HIS A 43 -16.22 -9.87 0.41
C HIS A 43 -15.79 -8.99 1.58
N LEU A 44 -15.20 -7.85 1.28
CA LEU A 44 -14.72 -6.88 2.27
C LEU A 44 -15.24 -5.49 1.91
N GLU A 45 -16.00 -4.88 2.81
CA GLU A 45 -16.79 -3.69 2.54
C GLU A 45 -16.60 -2.64 3.66
N GLN A 46 -16.69 -1.35 3.28
CA GLN A 46 -16.65 -0.22 4.19
C GLN A 46 -17.74 0.81 3.86
N ASP A 47 -17.95 1.73 4.79
CA ASP A 47 -18.84 2.87 4.68
C ASP A 47 -18.00 4.14 4.44
N SER A 48 -18.15 4.76 3.28
CA SER A 48 -17.38 5.96 2.92
C SER A 48 -17.79 7.20 3.74
N GLU A 49 -19.00 7.26 4.30
CA GLU A 49 -19.40 8.34 5.21
C GLU A 49 -18.79 8.17 6.61
N GLU A 50 -18.65 6.93 7.11
CA GLU A 50 -17.86 6.64 8.30
C GLU A 50 -16.40 7.07 8.11
N ILE A 51 -15.82 6.75 6.96
CA ILE A 51 -14.43 7.15 6.60
C ILE A 51 -14.31 8.68 6.63
N TRP A 52 -15.21 9.42 5.96
CA TRP A 52 -15.16 10.88 5.94
C TRP A 52 -15.34 11.48 7.35
N THR A 53 -16.25 10.93 8.15
CA THR A 53 -16.44 11.34 9.55
C THR A 53 -15.17 11.13 10.37
N ALA A 54 -14.47 10.00 10.17
CA ALA A 54 -13.20 9.71 10.83
C ALA A 54 -12.08 10.67 10.35
N VAL A 55 -12.07 11.05 9.07
CA VAL A 55 -11.18 12.09 8.52
C VAL A 55 -11.39 13.41 9.24
N CYS A 56 -12.62 13.91 9.28
CA CYS A 56 -12.95 15.17 9.95
C CYS A 56 -12.54 15.16 11.44
N ARG A 57 -12.84 14.07 12.15
CA ARG A 57 -12.42 13.88 13.54
C ARG A 57 -10.92 13.91 13.71
N SER A 58 -10.18 13.19 12.87
CA SER A 58 -8.72 13.11 12.97
C SER A 58 -8.05 14.44 12.65
N VAL A 59 -8.54 15.17 11.63
CA VAL A 59 -8.01 16.48 11.23
C VAL A 59 -8.23 17.50 12.35
N ARG A 60 -9.46 17.61 12.88
CA ARG A 60 -9.78 18.56 13.98
C ARG A 60 -8.95 18.26 15.23
N ALA A 61 -8.85 16.99 15.61
CA ALA A 61 -8.05 16.59 16.77
C ALA A 61 -6.55 16.88 16.57
N ALA A 62 -6.01 16.69 15.37
CA ALA A 62 -4.62 17.04 15.09
C ALA A 62 -4.36 18.55 15.20
N ILE A 63 -5.29 19.41 14.73
CA ILE A 63 -5.21 20.87 14.86
C ILE A 63 -5.19 21.26 16.35
N GLU A 64 -6.12 20.72 17.13
CA GLU A 64 -6.20 20.98 18.57
C GLU A 64 -4.92 20.56 19.31
N LEU A 65 -4.42 19.33 19.03
CA LEU A 65 -3.19 18.81 19.64
C LEU A 65 -1.95 19.65 19.28
N ALA A 66 -1.92 20.23 18.07
CA ALA A 66 -0.83 21.10 17.65
C ALA A 66 -0.91 22.51 18.24
N GLY A 67 -2.06 22.90 18.79
CA GLY A 67 -2.32 24.28 19.26
C GLY A 67 -2.37 25.28 18.11
N LEU A 68 -2.78 24.85 16.91
CA LEU A 68 -2.88 25.64 15.69
C LEU A 68 -4.35 26.00 15.38
N SER A 69 -4.53 26.88 14.41
CA SER A 69 -5.83 27.14 13.79
C SER A 69 -5.86 26.57 12.37
N GLY A 70 -7.07 26.36 11.81
CA GLY A 70 -7.22 25.94 10.44
C GLY A 70 -6.64 26.91 9.41
N ASP A 71 -6.48 28.19 9.80
CA ASP A 71 -5.86 29.22 8.96
C ASP A 71 -4.34 29.08 8.83
N ASP A 72 -3.69 28.31 9.69
CA ASP A 72 -2.25 28.06 9.65
C ASP A 72 -1.90 26.99 8.61
N ILE A 73 -2.88 26.21 8.12
CA ILE A 73 -2.68 25.12 7.19
C ILE A 73 -2.71 25.64 5.74
N ALA A 74 -1.61 25.48 5.01
CA ALA A 74 -1.46 25.89 3.63
C ALA A 74 -2.12 24.93 2.65
N ALA A 75 -1.91 23.63 2.87
CA ALA A 75 -2.43 22.58 2.02
C ALA A 75 -2.75 21.30 2.81
N ILE A 76 -3.69 20.53 2.27
CA ILE A 76 -4.03 19.19 2.72
C ILE A 76 -3.76 18.19 1.59
N GLY A 77 -3.12 17.06 1.93
CA GLY A 77 -2.98 15.90 1.07
C GLY A 77 -3.75 14.71 1.65
N PHE A 78 -4.28 13.88 0.74
CA PHE A 78 -4.93 12.62 1.09
C PHE A 78 -4.20 11.48 0.40
N ASP A 79 -3.92 10.44 1.15
CA ASP A 79 -3.59 9.15 0.61
C ASP A 79 -4.53 8.07 1.18
N ALA A 80 -4.68 6.99 0.44
CA ALA A 80 -5.58 5.92 0.84
C ALA A 80 -5.19 4.57 0.21
N THR A 81 -5.75 3.50 0.79
CA THR A 81 -5.82 2.20 0.14
C THR A 81 -6.57 2.30 -1.19
N CYS A 82 -6.28 1.41 -2.16
CA CYS A 82 -6.93 1.36 -3.48
C CYS A 82 -8.35 0.76 -3.40
N SER A 83 -9.19 1.29 -2.51
CA SER A 83 -10.59 0.86 -2.36
C SER A 83 -11.50 1.62 -3.33
N LEU A 84 -12.59 0.98 -3.77
CA LEU A 84 -13.50 1.50 -4.79
C LEU A 84 -14.79 2.01 -4.14
N VAL A 85 -15.10 3.30 -4.28
CA VAL A 85 -16.29 3.96 -3.72
C VAL A 85 -17.32 4.18 -4.82
N VAL A 86 -18.59 3.78 -4.60
CA VAL A 86 -19.67 3.84 -5.59
C VAL A 86 -20.74 4.85 -5.18
N ARG A 87 -21.04 5.80 -6.07
CA ARG A 87 -21.99 6.89 -5.87
C ARG A 87 -22.92 7.06 -7.08
N ASP A 88 -24.14 7.56 -6.84
CA ASP A 88 -25.02 8.00 -7.91
C ASP A 88 -24.53 9.32 -8.55
N ARG A 89 -25.26 9.80 -9.56
CA ARG A 89 -24.95 11.06 -10.28
C ARG A 89 -25.03 12.30 -9.39
N THR A 90 -25.72 12.23 -8.24
CA THR A 90 -25.85 13.34 -7.28
C THR A 90 -24.82 13.28 -6.18
N GLY A 91 -24.01 12.20 -6.14
CA GLY A 91 -23.00 11.96 -5.11
C GLY A 91 -23.55 11.21 -3.87
N LYS A 92 -24.77 10.67 -3.92
CA LYS A 92 -25.33 9.84 -2.84
C LYS A 92 -24.71 8.45 -2.86
N PRO A 93 -24.43 7.84 -1.67
CA PRO A 93 -23.93 6.48 -1.59
C PRO A 93 -24.85 5.47 -2.28
N LEU A 94 -24.25 4.55 -3.04
CA LEU A 94 -24.94 3.37 -3.57
C LEU A 94 -24.38 2.13 -2.91
N SER A 95 -25.23 1.39 -2.21
CA SER A 95 -24.80 0.18 -1.52
C SER A 95 -24.34 -0.91 -2.49
N ILE A 96 -23.16 -1.45 -2.21
CA ILE A 96 -22.59 -2.61 -2.94
C ILE A 96 -22.70 -3.89 -2.10
N SER A 97 -23.38 -3.82 -0.97
CA SER A 97 -23.52 -4.98 -0.08
C SER A 97 -24.56 -5.96 -0.60
N THR A 98 -24.17 -7.23 -0.71
CA THR A 98 -25.07 -8.33 -1.07
C THR A 98 -25.92 -8.82 0.12
N THR A 99 -25.80 -8.19 1.30
CA THR A 99 -26.52 -8.58 2.52
C THR A 99 -27.60 -7.57 2.95
N GLY A 100 -27.91 -6.56 2.10
CA GLY A 100 -28.97 -5.59 2.35
C GLY A 100 -28.58 -4.49 3.34
N ARG A 101 -27.29 -4.23 3.53
CA ARG A 101 -26.81 -3.07 4.31
C ARG A 101 -26.69 -1.86 3.39
N ASP A 102 -27.53 -0.86 3.62
CA ASP A 102 -27.66 0.29 2.72
C ASP A 102 -26.49 1.28 2.76
N ASN A 103 -25.65 1.21 3.79
CA ASN A 103 -24.53 2.15 4.02
C ASN A 103 -23.18 1.63 3.52
N LEU A 104 -23.06 0.40 3.04
CA LEU A 104 -21.78 -0.16 2.59
C LEU A 104 -21.61 0.09 1.09
N ASP A 105 -20.92 1.15 0.74
CA ASP A 105 -20.73 1.64 -0.63
C ASP A 105 -19.28 1.51 -1.14
N THR A 106 -18.40 0.90 -0.35
CA THR A 106 -16.98 0.84 -0.64
C THR A 106 -16.49 -0.62 -0.70
N LEU A 107 -15.99 -1.04 -1.88
CA LEU A 107 -15.27 -2.30 -2.09
C LEU A 107 -13.82 -2.12 -1.66
N LEU A 108 -13.41 -2.84 -0.62
CA LEU A 108 -12.04 -2.72 -0.10
C LEU A 108 -11.01 -3.21 -1.13
N TRP A 109 -9.77 -2.68 -1.06
CA TRP A 109 -8.68 -3.07 -1.96
C TRP A 109 -8.44 -4.58 -1.99
N MET A 110 -8.45 -5.26 -0.83
CA MET A 110 -8.23 -6.70 -0.66
C MET A 110 -9.51 -7.56 -0.83
N ASP A 111 -10.58 -7.00 -1.41
CA ASP A 111 -11.79 -7.75 -1.76
C ASP A 111 -11.53 -8.61 -3.00
N HIS A 112 -11.77 -9.91 -2.91
CA HIS A 112 -11.48 -10.88 -3.96
C HIS A 112 -12.76 -11.45 -4.63
N ARG A 113 -13.93 -10.79 -4.48
CA ARG A 113 -15.17 -11.23 -5.11
C ARG A 113 -15.12 -11.29 -6.63
N ALA A 114 -14.24 -10.50 -7.25
CA ALA A 114 -14.09 -10.36 -8.70
C ALA A 114 -13.04 -11.31 -9.31
N ALA A 115 -12.72 -12.45 -8.67
CA ALA A 115 -11.70 -13.38 -9.17
C ALA A 115 -12.04 -13.94 -10.56
N GLU A 116 -13.31 -14.32 -10.81
CA GLU A 116 -13.76 -14.79 -12.12
C GLU A 116 -13.64 -13.70 -13.19
N GLN A 117 -13.99 -12.46 -12.86
CA GLN A 117 -13.89 -11.33 -13.77
C GLN A 117 -12.42 -11.01 -14.09
N ALA A 118 -11.51 -11.16 -13.12
CA ALA A 118 -10.08 -11.01 -13.36
C ALA A 118 -9.58 -12.04 -14.40
N GLU A 119 -9.98 -13.31 -14.28
CA GLU A 119 -9.61 -14.35 -15.25
C GLU A 119 -10.14 -14.04 -16.65
N ARG A 120 -11.37 -13.53 -16.78
CA ARG A 120 -11.92 -13.13 -18.08
C ARG A 120 -11.19 -11.93 -18.68
N CYS A 121 -10.82 -10.95 -17.87
CA CYS A 121 -9.96 -9.84 -18.32
C CYS A 121 -8.61 -10.37 -18.82
N ASN A 122 -8.01 -11.33 -18.09
CA ASN A 122 -6.73 -11.93 -18.43
C ASN A 122 -6.79 -12.75 -19.73
N ALA A 123 -7.89 -13.45 -19.97
CA ALA A 123 -8.11 -14.22 -21.21
C ALA A 123 -8.18 -13.36 -22.48
N THR A 124 -8.29 -12.04 -22.37
CA THR A 124 -8.22 -11.13 -23.52
C THR A 124 -6.81 -10.97 -24.08
N GLU A 125 -5.77 -11.31 -23.32
CA GLU A 125 -4.35 -11.12 -23.67
C GLU A 125 -4.02 -9.68 -24.12
N ALA A 126 -4.81 -8.70 -23.67
CA ALA A 126 -4.67 -7.32 -24.06
C ALA A 126 -3.27 -6.76 -23.72
N PRO A 127 -2.65 -5.92 -24.59
CA PRO A 127 -1.31 -5.37 -24.34
C PRO A 127 -1.16 -4.64 -22.99
N LEU A 128 -2.25 -4.07 -22.50
CA LEU A 128 -2.31 -3.39 -21.20
C LEU A 128 -1.92 -4.31 -20.04
N LEU A 129 -2.22 -5.62 -20.11
CA LEU A 129 -1.92 -6.59 -19.05
C LEU A 129 -0.42 -6.67 -18.73
N ARG A 130 0.45 -6.36 -19.69
CA ARG A 130 1.90 -6.37 -19.48
C ARG A 130 2.32 -5.43 -18.34
N ARG A 131 1.59 -4.32 -18.14
CA ARG A 131 1.84 -3.36 -17.05
C ARG A 131 1.42 -3.88 -15.67
N TYR A 132 0.70 -5.00 -15.64
CA TYR A 132 0.25 -5.65 -14.41
C TYR A 132 0.91 -7.03 -14.23
N GLY A 133 2.15 -7.17 -14.73
CA GLY A 133 2.90 -8.42 -14.63
C GLY A 133 2.33 -9.54 -15.50
N GLY A 134 1.54 -9.19 -16.52
CA GLY A 134 0.89 -10.12 -17.45
C GLY A 134 -0.56 -10.46 -17.07
N ARG A 135 -1.00 -10.16 -15.85
CA ARG A 135 -2.34 -10.53 -15.34
C ARG A 135 -2.89 -9.46 -14.39
N LEU A 136 -4.18 -9.15 -14.51
CA LEU A 136 -4.91 -8.40 -13.48
C LEU A 136 -5.25 -9.32 -12.30
N SER A 137 -5.10 -8.81 -11.10
CA SER A 137 -5.60 -9.43 -9.87
C SER A 137 -7.06 -9.04 -9.61
N ALA A 138 -7.79 -9.84 -8.83
CA ALA A 138 -9.11 -9.48 -8.31
C ALA A 138 -9.10 -8.18 -7.47
N GLU A 139 -7.95 -7.77 -6.98
CA GLU A 139 -7.77 -6.52 -6.23
C GLU A 139 -7.86 -5.27 -7.13
N MET A 140 -7.68 -5.42 -8.46
CA MET A 140 -7.71 -4.30 -9.41
C MET A 140 -9.12 -3.78 -9.67
N GLN A 141 -9.20 -2.51 -10.09
CA GLN A 141 -10.48 -1.82 -10.26
C GLN A 141 -11.30 -2.41 -11.42
N VAL A 142 -10.69 -2.71 -12.56
CA VAL A 142 -11.43 -3.19 -13.74
C VAL A 142 -12.19 -4.50 -13.48
N PRO A 143 -11.60 -5.56 -12.88
CA PRO A 143 -12.35 -6.74 -12.48
C PRO A 143 -13.51 -6.45 -11.51
N LYS A 144 -13.30 -5.59 -10.49
CA LYS A 144 -14.34 -5.22 -9.52
C LYS A 144 -15.51 -4.48 -10.18
N LEU A 145 -15.22 -3.60 -11.13
CA LEU A 145 -16.23 -2.87 -11.92
C LEU A 145 -17.03 -3.82 -12.81
N LEU A 146 -16.37 -4.78 -13.43
CA LEU A 146 -17.04 -5.81 -14.23
C LEU A 146 -17.95 -6.68 -13.35
N TRP A 147 -17.48 -7.07 -12.16
CA TRP A 147 -18.29 -7.78 -11.17
C TRP A 147 -19.52 -6.95 -10.76
N LEU A 148 -19.36 -5.66 -10.48
CA LEU A 148 -20.45 -4.76 -10.11
C LEU A 148 -21.51 -4.70 -11.20
N LYS A 149 -21.10 -4.50 -12.47
CA LYS A 149 -22.00 -4.47 -13.63
C LYS A 149 -22.84 -5.75 -13.76
N GLU A 150 -22.21 -6.91 -13.55
CA GLU A 150 -22.85 -8.22 -13.74
C GLU A 150 -23.73 -8.66 -12.58
N ASN A 151 -23.30 -8.40 -11.35
CA ASN A 151 -23.96 -8.93 -10.16
C ASN A 151 -24.90 -7.93 -9.48
N MET A 152 -24.73 -6.63 -9.76
CA MET A 152 -25.55 -5.56 -9.20
C MET A 152 -25.99 -4.55 -10.30
N PRO A 153 -26.71 -5.01 -11.34
CA PRO A 153 -27.05 -4.18 -12.49
C PRO A 153 -27.86 -2.92 -12.12
N ALA A 154 -28.73 -2.99 -11.12
CA ALA A 154 -29.47 -1.83 -10.66
C ALA A 154 -28.55 -0.75 -10.07
N VAL A 155 -27.56 -1.15 -9.28
CA VAL A 155 -26.53 -0.23 -8.73
C VAL A 155 -25.69 0.34 -9.87
N TRP A 156 -25.30 -0.49 -10.84
CA TRP A 156 -24.55 -0.06 -12.02
C TRP A 156 -25.32 0.99 -12.83
N ASP A 157 -26.63 0.78 -13.03
CA ASP A 157 -27.48 1.70 -13.80
C ASP A 157 -27.69 3.05 -13.09
N GLU A 158 -27.72 3.07 -11.77
CA GLU A 158 -27.82 4.29 -10.97
C GLU A 158 -26.46 5.00 -10.79
N ALA A 159 -25.35 4.29 -10.94
CA ALA A 159 -24.01 4.84 -10.75
C ALA A 159 -23.74 6.00 -11.71
N GLY A 160 -23.05 7.02 -11.22
CA GLY A 160 -22.61 8.19 -11.98
C GLY A 160 -21.24 8.71 -11.55
N LEU A 161 -20.78 8.29 -10.37
CA LEU A 161 -19.49 8.61 -9.82
C LEU A 161 -18.92 7.37 -9.13
N ILE A 162 -17.86 6.80 -9.68
CA ILE A 162 -17.11 5.72 -9.04
C ILE A 162 -15.67 6.19 -8.89
N PHE A 163 -15.15 6.12 -7.67
CA PHE A 163 -13.85 6.67 -7.31
C PHE A 163 -12.91 5.61 -6.77
N ASP A 164 -11.61 5.80 -6.97
CA ASP A 164 -10.63 5.31 -5.99
C ASP A 164 -10.80 6.09 -4.69
N LEU A 165 -10.53 5.48 -3.53
CA LEU A 165 -10.81 6.10 -2.23
C LEU A 165 -10.08 7.44 -2.06
N CYS A 166 -8.82 7.56 -2.51
CA CYS A 166 -8.10 8.83 -2.44
C CYS A 166 -8.73 9.92 -3.32
N ASP A 167 -9.29 9.57 -4.48
CA ASP A 167 -10.03 10.50 -5.34
C ASP A 167 -11.41 10.85 -4.76
N TYR A 168 -12.06 9.92 -4.07
CA TYR A 168 -13.28 10.20 -3.31
C TYR A 168 -13.05 11.25 -2.23
N LEU A 169 -11.93 11.14 -1.50
CA LEU A 169 -11.58 12.10 -0.44
C LEU A 169 -11.33 13.50 -1.02
N THR A 170 -10.61 13.59 -2.14
CA THR A 170 -10.39 14.89 -2.80
C THR A 170 -11.68 15.47 -3.39
N TRP A 171 -12.57 14.62 -3.91
CA TRP A 171 -13.91 15.03 -4.35
C TRP A 171 -14.76 15.57 -3.19
N ARG A 172 -14.79 14.87 -2.06
CA ARG A 172 -15.50 15.34 -0.83
C ARG A 172 -14.94 16.68 -0.36
N ALA A 173 -13.63 16.85 -0.44
CA ALA A 173 -12.96 18.06 0.01
C ALA A 173 -13.20 19.27 -0.91
N THR A 174 -13.34 19.07 -2.23
CA THR A 174 -13.35 20.18 -3.20
C THR A 174 -14.62 20.28 -4.04
N GLY A 175 -15.40 19.20 -4.16
CA GLY A 175 -16.48 19.06 -5.14
C GLY A 175 -15.99 18.74 -6.57
N SER A 176 -14.68 18.70 -6.82
CA SER A 176 -14.10 18.40 -8.14
C SER A 176 -14.09 16.90 -8.42
N SER A 177 -14.58 16.48 -9.58
CA SER A 177 -14.53 15.10 -10.04
C SER A 177 -13.23 14.72 -10.76
N ALA A 178 -12.19 15.55 -10.69
CA ALA A 178 -10.88 15.23 -11.22
C ALA A 178 -10.35 13.92 -10.62
N ARG A 179 -9.59 13.17 -11.43
CA ARG A 179 -8.95 11.92 -10.98
C ARG A 179 -7.45 12.10 -10.94
N SER A 180 -6.84 11.72 -9.84
CA SER A 180 -5.39 11.74 -9.68
C SER A 180 -4.72 10.76 -10.64
N HIS A 181 -3.59 11.17 -11.19
CA HIS A 181 -2.74 10.33 -12.03
C HIS A 181 -2.32 9.04 -11.28
N SER A 182 -2.06 9.15 -9.98
CA SER A 182 -1.60 8.05 -9.13
C SER A 182 -2.50 6.81 -9.22
N PRO A 183 -3.79 6.82 -8.82
CA PRO A 183 -4.63 5.63 -8.89
C PRO A 183 -5.06 5.28 -10.33
N VAL A 184 -5.36 6.26 -11.21
CA VAL A 184 -5.93 5.88 -12.51
C VAL A 184 -4.91 5.23 -13.43
N VAL A 185 -3.63 5.59 -13.36
CA VAL A 185 -2.58 4.92 -14.12
C VAL A 185 -2.27 3.54 -13.55
N SER A 186 -2.15 3.44 -12.23
CA SER A 186 -1.71 2.19 -11.60
C SER A 186 -2.82 1.17 -11.37
N LYS A 187 -4.10 1.56 -11.31
CA LYS A 187 -5.22 0.66 -10.96
C LYS A 187 -6.36 0.62 -11.99
N TRP A 188 -6.52 1.67 -12.81
CA TRP A 188 -7.61 1.76 -13.79
C TRP A 188 -7.16 1.57 -15.24
N GLY A 189 -5.86 1.38 -15.49
CA GLY A 189 -5.30 1.09 -16.80
C GLY A 189 -5.03 2.31 -17.68
N TYR A 190 -5.11 3.53 -17.16
CA TYR A 190 -4.71 4.71 -17.96
C TYR A 190 -3.27 4.58 -18.43
N THR A 191 -2.96 5.18 -19.59
CA THR A 191 -1.59 5.16 -20.09
C THR A 191 -0.69 5.97 -19.19
N PRO A 192 0.57 5.57 -18.97
CA PRO A 192 1.50 6.30 -18.12
C PRO A 192 2.15 7.50 -18.81
N GLU A 193 2.01 7.62 -20.14
CA GLU A 193 2.60 8.69 -20.93
C GLU A 193 1.68 9.92 -20.95
N GLY A 194 2.30 11.10 -20.88
CA GLY A 194 1.60 12.38 -20.94
C GLY A 194 0.59 12.56 -19.80
N PRO A 195 -0.62 13.07 -20.11
CA PRO A 195 -1.64 13.33 -19.09
C PRO A 195 -2.37 12.07 -18.59
N GLY A 196 -1.97 10.87 -19.00
CA GLY A 196 -2.67 9.62 -18.72
C GLY A 196 -3.99 9.51 -19.50
N THR A 197 -4.01 8.72 -20.55
CA THR A 197 -5.20 8.55 -21.41
C THR A 197 -5.99 7.33 -21.00
N ARG A 198 -7.33 7.48 -20.92
CA ARG A 198 -8.26 6.41 -20.57
C ARG A 198 -8.22 5.28 -21.60
N PRO A 199 -8.18 3.99 -21.17
CA PRO A 199 -8.07 2.83 -22.06
C PRO A 199 -9.45 2.36 -22.58
N ASP A 200 -10.18 3.21 -23.32
CA ASP A 200 -11.55 2.92 -23.77
C ASP A 200 -11.66 1.63 -24.60
N ASP A 201 -10.61 1.29 -25.38
CA ASP A 201 -10.60 0.05 -26.16
C ASP A 201 -10.54 -1.19 -25.25
N PHE A 202 -9.76 -1.13 -24.17
CA PHE A 202 -9.73 -2.22 -23.19
C PHE A 202 -11.05 -2.33 -22.42
N TYR A 203 -11.63 -1.22 -21.99
CA TYR A 203 -12.92 -1.23 -21.32
C TYR A 203 -14.01 -1.86 -22.20
N ARG A 204 -14.05 -1.49 -23.50
CA ARG A 204 -14.97 -2.11 -24.47
C ARG A 204 -14.71 -3.60 -24.65
N LEU A 205 -13.45 -4.00 -24.72
CA LEU A 205 -13.04 -5.40 -24.90
C LEU A 205 -13.53 -6.30 -23.76
N VAL A 206 -13.54 -5.80 -22.53
CA VAL A 206 -14.00 -6.54 -21.34
C VAL A 206 -15.49 -6.34 -21.02
N GLY A 207 -16.23 -5.57 -21.83
CA GLY A 207 -17.68 -5.36 -21.66
C GLY A 207 -18.03 -4.19 -20.72
N LEU A 208 -17.12 -3.25 -20.51
CA LEU A 208 -17.29 -2.02 -19.73
C LEU A 208 -17.34 -0.76 -20.62
N ASP A 209 -18.03 -0.84 -21.75
CA ASP A 209 -18.14 0.23 -22.75
C ASP A 209 -18.79 1.52 -22.22
N ASP A 210 -19.67 1.41 -21.23
CA ASP A 210 -20.34 2.52 -20.54
C ASP A 210 -19.61 3.02 -19.27
N LEU A 211 -18.47 2.42 -18.89
CA LEU A 211 -17.75 2.74 -17.65
C LEU A 211 -17.44 4.22 -17.50
N ALA A 212 -17.04 4.88 -18.59
CA ALA A 212 -16.69 6.29 -18.55
C ALA A 212 -17.85 7.18 -18.05
N GLU A 213 -19.09 6.87 -18.47
CA GLU A 213 -20.30 7.56 -18.01
C GLU A 213 -20.65 7.14 -16.58
N ARG A 214 -20.68 5.83 -16.28
CA ARG A 214 -21.05 5.30 -14.97
C ARG A 214 -20.13 5.69 -13.83
N ALA A 215 -18.85 5.89 -14.12
CA ALA A 215 -17.86 6.29 -13.12
C ALA A 215 -17.51 7.78 -13.18
N GLY A 216 -18.05 8.55 -14.12
CA GLY A 216 -17.67 9.96 -14.31
C GLY A 216 -16.18 10.11 -14.60
N LEU A 217 -15.59 9.22 -15.43
CA LEU A 217 -14.17 9.19 -15.70
C LEU A 217 -13.77 10.27 -16.73
N PRO A 218 -12.78 11.13 -16.41
CA PRO A 218 -12.22 12.06 -17.39
C PRO A 218 -11.41 11.29 -18.45
N THR A 219 -11.18 11.94 -19.60
CA THR A 219 -10.32 11.40 -20.66
C THR A 219 -8.84 11.42 -20.28
N SER A 220 -8.45 12.30 -19.35
CA SER A 220 -7.08 12.46 -18.87
C SER A 220 -7.06 12.69 -17.36
N ALA A 221 -5.97 12.28 -16.72
CA ALA A 221 -5.76 12.42 -15.29
C ALA A 221 -5.21 13.81 -14.90
N LEU A 222 -5.36 14.15 -13.63
CA LEU A 222 -4.74 15.31 -13.01
C LEU A 222 -3.30 14.95 -12.60
N PRO A 223 -2.27 15.66 -13.11
CA PRO A 223 -0.89 15.36 -12.78
C PRO A 223 -0.59 15.64 -11.29
N PRO A 224 0.41 14.96 -10.70
CA PRO A 224 0.70 15.03 -9.26
C PRO A 224 1.16 16.43 -8.79
N THR A 225 1.59 17.30 -9.70
CA THR A 225 2.09 18.64 -9.36
C THR A 225 1.00 19.72 -9.42
N ARG A 226 -0.23 19.37 -9.83
CA ARG A 226 -1.32 20.34 -10.00
C ARG A 226 -2.38 20.13 -8.92
N PRO A 227 -2.75 21.16 -8.12
CA PRO A 227 -3.79 21.02 -7.10
C PRO A 227 -5.15 20.67 -7.72
N VAL A 228 -5.95 19.91 -6.99
CA VAL A 228 -7.35 19.61 -7.34
C VAL A 228 -8.19 20.90 -7.27
N GLY A 229 -7.92 21.74 -6.28
CA GLY A 229 -8.57 23.00 -6.02
C GLY A 229 -8.37 23.41 -4.56
N ASN A 230 -9.14 24.39 -4.13
CA ASN A 230 -9.27 24.78 -2.74
C ASN A 230 -10.34 23.91 -2.06
N LEU A 231 -10.34 23.85 -0.74
CA LEU A 231 -11.46 23.30 0.01
C LEU A 231 -12.76 24.02 -0.34
N SER A 232 -13.84 23.27 -0.51
CA SER A 232 -15.18 23.85 -0.52
C SER A 232 -15.51 24.46 0.85
N GLU A 233 -16.40 25.46 0.91
CA GLU A 233 -16.83 26.05 2.19
C GLU A 233 -17.36 24.99 3.15
N TRP A 234 -18.16 24.04 2.63
CA TRP A 234 -18.69 22.93 3.39
C TRP A 234 -17.60 22.03 3.98
N ALA A 235 -16.63 21.60 3.17
CA ALA A 235 -15.55 20.74 3.64
C ALA A 235 -14.60 21.48 4.60
N ALA A 236 -14.36 22.76 4.36
CA ALA A 236 -13.57 23.60 5.25
C ALA A 236 -14.22 23.70 6.64
N ASP A 237 -15.54 23.89 6.69
CA ASP A 237 -16.29 23.90 7.96
C ASP A 237 -16.20 22.52 8.65
N GLU A 238 -16.43 21.41 7.96
CA GLU A 238 -16.37 20.07 8.55
C GLU A 238 -14.96 19.69 9.04
N LEU A 239 -13.93 20.04 8.30
CA LEU A 239 -12.54 19.76 8.65
C LEU A 239 -11.97 20.74 9.69
N GLY A 240 -12.62 21.89 9.91
CA GLY A 240 -12.09 22.97 10.75
C GLY A 240 -10.87 23.66 10.12
N LEU A 241 -10.81 23.73 8.80
CA LEU A 241 -9.76 24.35 8.00
C LEU A 241 -10.25 25.60 7.29
N SER A 242 -9.34 26.40 6.74
CA SER A 242 -9.67 27.55 5.91
C SER A 242 -10.10 27.12 4.50
N PRO A 243 -11.14 27.73 3.89
CA PRO A 243 -11.47 27.49 2.48
C PRO A 243 -10.32 27.79 1.50
N ALA A 244 -9.34 28.59 1.92
CA ALA A 244 -8.15 28.84 1.11
C ALA A 244 -7.04 27.78 1.24
N CYS A 245 -7.26 26.71 1.98
CA CYS A 245 -6.39 25.55 2.04
C CYS A 245 -6.44 24.80 0.69
N LEU A 246 -5.28 24.57 0.07
CA LEU A 246 -5.18 23.83 -1.19
C LEU A 246 -5.29 22.33 -0.96
N VAL A 247 -5.94 21.62 -1.88
CA VAL A 247 -6.07 20.16 -1.86
C VAL A 247 -5.17 19.56 -2.93
N ALA A 248 -4.20 18.74 -2.51
CA ALA A 248 -3.32 17.99 -3.40
C ALA A 248 -4.08 16.84 -4.08
N PRO A 249 -3.65 16.35 -5.26
CA PRO A 249 -4.16 15.13 -5.86
C PRO A 249 -4.01 13.93 -4.90
N GLY A 250 -4.99 13.02 -4.91
CA GLY A 250 -4.95 11.83 -4.07
C GLY A 250 -3.78 10.91 -4.43
N LEU A 251 -3.23 10.24 -3.44
CA LEU A 251 -2.16 9.26 -3.60
C LEU A 251 -2.62 7.87 -3.12
N ILE A 252 -2.00 6.83 -3.67
CA ILE A 252 -2.02 5.50 -3.06
C ILE A 252 -1.08 5.52 -1.85
N ASP A 253 -1.49 4.94 -0.72
CA ASP A 253 -0.77 4.92 0.56
C ASP A 253 0.69 4.42 0.43
N ALA A 254 0.91 3.33 -0.30
CA ALA A 254 2.25 2.79 -0.57
C ALA A 254 3.13 3.79 -1.35
N TYR A 255 2.53 4.55 -2.26
CA TYR A 255 3.27 5.55 -3.05
C TYR A 255 3.57 6.80 -2.22
N ALA A 256 2.66 7.20 -1.33
CA ALA A 256 2.94 8.25 -0.35
C ALA A 256 4.13 7.88 0.55
N GLY A 257 4.15 6.66 1.10
CA GLY A 257 5.30 6.17 1.86
C GLY A 257 6.60 6.16 1.05
N THR A 258 6.52 5.79 -0.23
CA THR A 258 7.66 5.79 -1.14
C THR A 258 8.23 7.20 -1.35
N ILE A 259 7.36 8.22 -1.49
CA ILE A 259 7.79 9.63 -1.61
C ILE A 259 8.72 10.00 -0.45
N ALA A 260 8.30 9.79 0.81
CA ALA A 260 9.12 10.15 1.97
C ALA A 260 10.48 9.44 2.00
N LEU A 261 10.52 8.17 1.59
CA LEU A 261 11.73 7.35 1.63
C LEU A 261 12.71 7.69 0.51
N PHE A 262 12.22 8.19 -0.63
CA PHE A 262 13.06 8.52 -1.79
C PHE A 262 13.32 10.01 -1.98
N ALA A 263 12.42 10.90 -1.53
CA ALA A 263 12.49 12.33 -1.86
C ALA A 263 13.84 12.98 -1.52
N SER A 264 14.43 12.65 -0.37
CA SER A 264 15.75 13.17 0.01
C SER A 264 16.90 12.66 -0.87
N LYS A 265 16.71 11.53 -1.58
CA LYS A 265 17.71 10.95 -2.49
C LYS A 265 17.70 11.61 -3.86
N LEU A 266 16.60 12.24 -4.26
CA LEU A 266 16.47 12.89 -5.56
C LEU A 266 17.51 13.97 -5.78
N ALA A 267 17.88 14.72 -4.74
CA ALA A 267 18.89 15.78 -4.81
C ALA A 267 20.34 15.26 -4.89
N THR A 268 20.61 14.03 -4.43
CA THR A 268 21.98 13.54 -4.22
C THR A 268 22.33 12.28 -5.00
N ALA A 269 21.36 11.51 -5.44
CA ALA A 269 21.58 10.18 -5.99
C ALA A 269 20.55 9.79 -7.08
N VAL A 270 20.05 10.76 -7.86
CA VAL A 270 19.06 10.47 -8.92
C VAL A 270 19.53 9.42 -9.92
N ASP A 271 20.82 9.46 -10.26
CA ASP A 271 21.45 8.48 -11.19
C ASP A 271 21.63 7.08 -10.58
N ARG A 272 21.33 6.93 -9.28
CA ARG A 272 21.46 5.67 -8.54
C ARG A 272 20.17 5.24 -7.84
N LEU A 273 19.03 5.84 -8.19
CA LEU A 273 17.73 5.46 -7.60
C LEU A 273 17.44 3.97 -7.77
N GLU A 274 17.89 3.38 -8.86
CA GLU A 274 17.75 1.94 -9.16
C GLU A 274 18.47 1.01 -8.17
N THR A 275 19.42 1.52 -7.37
CA THR A 275 20.06 0.74 -6.30
C THR A 275 19.30 0.82 -4.97
N HIS A 276 18.17 1.52 -4.96
CA HIS A 276 17.33 1.72 -3.78
C HIS A 276 15.95 1.11 -4.01
N ALA A 277 15.38 0.53 -2.98
CA ALA A 277 13.98 0.11 -2.96
C ALA A 277 13.30 0.57 -1.66
N ALA A 278 11.98 0.70 -1.69
CA ALA A 278 11.17 0.91 -0.50
C ALA A 278 10.31 -0.33 -0.23
N LEU A 279 10.17 -0.71 1.03
CA LEU A 279 9.24 -1.73 1.51
C LEU A 279 8.23 -1.07 2.44
N ILE A 280 6.99 -0.98 2.02
CA ILE A 280 5.88 -0.53 2.83
C ILE A 280 5.24 -1.77 3.44
N ALA A 281 5.52 -2.02 4.73
CA ALA A 281 5.15 -3.23 5.44
C ALA A 281 3.97 -2.98 6.39
N GLY A 282 2.79 -3.37 5.97
CA GLY A 282 1.53 -3.31 6.71
C GLY A 282 0.87 -4.69 6.84
N THR A 283 -0.43 -4.77 6.61
CA THR A 283 -1.20 -6.02 6.49
C THR A 283 -0.62 -6.91 5.40
N SER A 284 -0.35 -6.32 4.24
CA SER A 284 0.49 -6.85 3.15
C SER A 284 1.83 -6.10 3.10
N SER A 285 2.72 -6.50 2.20
CA SER A 285 3.96 -5.76 1.93
C SER A 285 4.06 -5.38 0.47
N CYS A 286 4.40 -4.12 0.22
CA CYS A 286 4.61 -3.57 -1.11
C CYS A 286 6.08 -3.15 -1.25
N VAL A 287 6.78 -3.73 -2.24
CA VAL A 287 8.14 -3.32 -2.62
C VAL A 287 8.01 -2.39 -3.82
N VAL A 288 8.60 -1.23 -3.70
CA VAL A 288 8.57 -0.20 -4.75
C VAL A 288 9.99 0.20 -5.14
N GLN A 289 10.23 0.33 -6.42
CA GLN A 289 11.45 0.86 -7.00
C GLN A 289 11.10 2.06 -7.90
N LEU A 290 11.94 3.10 -7.84
CA LEU A 290 11.84 4.26 -8.73
C LEU A 290 13.01 4.28 -9.70
N THR A 291 12.74 4.59 -10.96
CA THR A 291 13.75 4.68 -12.03
C THR A 291 13.52 5.90 -12.92
N PRO A 292 14.57 6.53 -13.48
CA PRO A 292 14.41 7.62 -14.45
C PRO A 292 13.84 7.13 -15.78
N ASP A 293 14.10 5.87 -16.13
CA ASP A 293 13.69 5.25 -17.40
C ASP A 293 12.62 4.18 -17.19
N GLU A 294 11.80 3.92 -18.20
CA GLU A 294 10.82 2.84 -18.20
C GLU A 294 11.54 1.48 -18.08
N ARG A 295 11.18 0.71 -17.07
CA ARG A 295 11.69 -0.66 -16.85
C ARG A 295 10.55 -1.56 -16.45
N GLN A 296 10.20 -2.49 -17.31
CA GLN A 296 9.20 -3.51 -17.05
C GLN A 296 9.87 -4.82 -16.64
N ALA A 297 9.20 -5.58 -15.76
CA ALA A 297 9.57 -6.95 -15.44
C ALA A 297 8.32 -7.81 -15.35
N GLU A 298 8.44 -9.06 -15.77
CA GLU A 298 7.38 -10.04 -15.66
C GLU A 298 7.04 -10.27 -14.18
N GLY A 299 5.75 -10.37 -13.85
CA GLY A 299 5.28 -10.56 -12.48
C GLY A 299 5.35 -9.32 -11.58
N CYS A 300 5.82 -8.16 -12.10
CA CYS A 300 5.79 -6.89 -11.41
C CYS A 300 4.72 -5.96 -12.02
N TRP A 301 4.15 -5.08 -11.21
CA TRP A 301 3.23 -4.05 -11.67
C TRP A 301 4.01 -2.77 -11.99
N GLY A 302 3.78 -2.20 -13.14
CA GLY A 302 4.50 -1.04 -13.67
C GLY A 302 5.00 -1.34 -15.10
N ALA A 303 5.90 -0.58 -15.66
CA ALA A 303 6.35 0.72 -15.15
C ALA A 303 5.21 1.76 -15.23
N PHE A 304 4.96 2.46 -14.13
CA PHE A 304 3.97 3.54 -14.06
C PHE A 304 4.70 4.87 -13.91
N ARG A 305 4.49 5.80 -14.84
CA ARG A 305 5.14 7.11 -14.81
C ARG A 305 4.32 8.10 -14.01
N ASP A 306 4.99 8.99 -13.27
CA ASP A 306 4.39 10.12 -12.55
C ASP A 306 3.33 9.75 -11.48
N VAL A 307 3.30 8.51 -11.03
CA VAL A 307 2.27 8.06 -10.07
C VAL A 307 2.61 8.38 -8.61
N ALA A 308 3.89 8.59 -8.29
CA ALA A 308 4.38 9.00 -6.98
C ALA A 308 5.19 10.30 -7.09
N ILE A 309 6.23 10.32 -7.92
CA ILE A 309 7.13 11.46 -8.12
C ILE A 309 7.17 11.80 -9.60
N ALA A 310 6.91 13.07 -9.92
CA ALA A 310 6.92 13.55 -11.29
C ALA A 310 8.28 13.32 -11.97
N GLY A 311 8.27 12.85 -13.21
CA GLY A 311 9.45 12.54 -14.02
C GLY A 311 10.02 11.13 -13.78
N LEU A 312 9.53 10.36 -12.81
CA LEU A 312 10.02 9.02 -12.50
C LEU A 312 9.00 7.93 -12.85
N TRP A 313 9.55 6.76 -13.16
CA TRP A 313 8.81 5.53 -13.33
C TRP A 313 8.83 4.72 -12.04
N LEU A 314 7.71 4.08 -11.73
CA LEU A 314 7.51 3.26 -10.55
C LEU A 314 7.22 1.82 -10.97
N THR A 315 7.95 0.88 -10.38
CA THR A 315 7.65 -0.55 -10.43
C THR A 315 7.29 -1.04 -9.04
N GLU A 316 6.18 -1.75 -8.94
CA GLU A 316 5.61 -2.30 -7.71
C GLU A 316 5.59 -3.82 -7.77
N ALA A 317 5.93 -4.44 -6.66
CA ALA A 317 5.77 -5.88 -6.41
C ALA A 317 5.44 -6.09 -4.93
N GLY A 318 5.01 -7.28 -4.51
CA GLY A 318 4.71 -7.43 -3.08
C GLY A 318 4.21 -8.80 -2.66
N GLN A 319 4.04 -8.95 -1.35
CA GLN A 319 3.44 -10.11 -0.70
C GLN A 319 2.00 -9.80 -0.28
N SER A 320 1.07 -10.68 -0.59
CA SER A 320 -0.35 -10.51 -0.26
C SER A 320 -0.62 -10.52 1.25
N ALA A 321 0.18 -11.25 2.02
CA ALA A 321 0.09 -11.28 3.49
C ALA A 321 1.49 -11.15 4.12
N SER A 322 1.66 -10.22 5.04
CA SER A 322 2.86 -10.05 5.85
C SER A 322 2.51 -9.87 7.33
N GLY A 323 2.08 -8.69 7.76
CA GLY A 323 1.54 -8.50 9.11
C GLY A 323 0.32 -9.39 9.36
N ALA A 324 -0.57 -9.53 8.38
CA ALA A 324 -1.72 -10.41 8.48
C ALA A 324 -1.35 -11.88 8.73
N LEU A 325 -0.23 -12.37 8.17
CA LEU A 325 0.23 -13.73 8.43
C LEU A 325 0.75 -13.87 9.87
N LEU A 326 1.46 -12.88 10.39
CA LEU A 326 1.91 -12.88 11.79
C LEU A 326 0.73 -12.82 12.77
N ASP A 327 -0.30 -12.02 12.44
CA ASP A 327 -1.57 -12.00 13.19
C ASP A 327 -2.26 -13.35 13.17
N HIS A 328 -2.31 -14.00 12.02
CA HIS A 328 -2.88 -15.33 11.86
C HIS A 328 -2.15 -16.36 12.73
N ILE A 329 -0.81 -16.35 12.77
CA ILE A 329 -0.03 -17.24 13.63
C ILE A 329 -0.37 -17.00 15.11
N LEU A 330 -0.52 -15.76 15.55
CA LEU A 330 -0.93 -15.44 16.92
C LEU A 330 -2.33 -15.95 17.23
N ARG A 331 -3.31 -15.74 16.33
CA ARG A 331 -4.70 -16.20 16.57
C ARG A 331 -4.85 -17.71 16.58
N THR A 332 -4.08 -18.40 15.76
CA THR A 332 -4.26 -19.86 15.55
C THR A 332 -3.41 -20.72 16.45
N HIS A 333 -2.28 -20.23 16.96
CA HIS A 333 -1.43 -21.01 17.86
C HIS A 333 -2.01 -21.04 19.30
N PRO A 334 -2.05 -22.21 19.98
CA PRO A 334 -2.65 -22.34 21.33
C PRO A 334 -2.07 -21.41 22.40
N ALA A 335 -0.80 -21.03 22.29
CA ALA A 335 -0.14 -20.06 23.18
C ALA A 335 -0.16 -18.62 22.61
N GLY A 336 -0.94 -18.35 21.55
CA GLY A 336 -0.99 -17.05 20.88
C GLY A 336 -1.89 -16.05 21.59
N GLY A 337 -3.01 -15.67 20.98
CA GLY A 337 -3.99 -14.70 21.46
C GLY A 337 -4.23 -13.57 20.45
N GLU A 338 -4.91 -12.51 20.89
CA GLU A 338 -5.17 -11.36 20.03
C GLU A 338 -3.87 -10.65 19.60
N PRO A 339 -3.72 -10.32 18.32
CA PRO A 339 -2.50 -9.75 17.75
C PRO A 339 -2.40 -8.24 18.04
N THR A 340 -2.24 -7.91 19.32
CA THR A 340 -1.98 -6.54 19.73
C THR A 340 -0.50 -6.19 19.54
N GLN A 341 -0.18 -4.90 19.40
CA GLN A 341 1.20 -4.43 19.33
C GLN A 341 2.05 -4.94 20.52
N ALA A 342 1.47 -4.94 21.72
CA ALA A 342 2.13 -5.47 22.92
C ALA A 342 2.40 -7.00 22.81
N ARG A 343 1.49 -7.76 22.19
CA ARG A 343 1.67 -9.19 21.98
C ARG A 343 2.79 -9.50 20.98
N HIS A 344 2.83 -8.79 19.86
CA HIS A 344 3.94 -8.89 18.91
C HIS A 344 5.28 -8.54 19.56
N ALA A 345 5.35 -7.45 20.31
CA ALA A 345 6.56 -7.04 21.03
C ALA A 345 7.02 -8.11 22.03
N GLN A 346 6.11 -8.66 22.85
CA GLN A 346 6.41 -9.73 23.80
C GLN A 346 7.02 -10.97 23.13
N VAL A 347 6.48 -11.38 21.97
CA VAL A 347 7.00 -12.53 21.22
C VAL A 347 8.38 -12.20 20.64
N LEU A 348 8.56 -11.03 20.07
CA LEU A 348 9.85 -10.60 19.48
C LEU A 348 10.94 -10.41 20.54
N ASP A 349 10.62 -9.86 21.72
CA ASP A 349 11.56 -9.73 22.85
C ASP A 349 12.06 -11.10 23.32
N HIS A 350 11.15 -12.09 23.44
CA HIS A 350 11.51 -13.46 23.78
C HIS A 350 12.43 -14.08 22.71
N ILE A 351 12.07 -13.92 21.43
CA ILE A 351 12.87 -14.38 20.30
C ILE A 351 14.27 -13.73 20.32
N ALA A 352 14.39 -12.44 20.66
CA ALA A 352 15.66 -11.75 20.76
C ALA A 352 16.60 -12.42 21.76
N GLY A 353 16.11 -12.72 22.97
CA GLY A 353 16.86 -13.44 23.98
C GLY A 353 17.30 -14.84 23.51
N ARG A 354 16.36 -15.60 22.91
CA ARG A 354 16.66 -16.94 22.41
C ARG A 354 17.66 -16.96 21.25
N ARG A 355 17.58 -16.00 20.36
CA ARG A 355 18.55 -15.87 19.27
C ARG A 355 19.95 -15.50 19.75
N ALA A 356 20.06 -14.68 20.76
CA ALA A 356 21.36 -14.38 21.39
C ALA A 356 22.04 -15.65 21.94
N GLU A 357 21.26 -16.60 22.47
CA GLU A 357 21.75 -17.87 23.00
C GLU A 357 22.04 -18.93 21.92
N ARG A 358 21.16 -19.04 20.90
CA ARG A 358 21.12 -20.17 19.95
C ARG A 358 21.56 -19.82 18.54
N GLY A 359 21.84 -18.52 18.28
CA GLY A 359 22.25 -18.03 16.98
C GLY A 359 21.13 -17.96 15.93
N PRO A 360 21.46 -17.74 14.65
CA PRO A 360 20.52 -17.50 13.56
C PRO A 360 19.62 -18.71 13.27
N GLY A 361 20.02 -19.94 13.65
CA GLY A 361 19.25 -21.18 13.46
C GLY A 361 18.07 -21.36 14.42
N TYR A 362 17.76 -20.40 15.26
CA TYR A 362 16.62 -20.48 16.16
C TYR A 362 15.31 -20.77 15.41
N GLY A 363 14.53 -21.70 15.90
CA GLY A 363 13.26 -22.13 15.29
C GLY A 363 13.37 -23.28 14.28
N LEU A 364 14.57 -23.69 13.85
CA LEU A 364 14.73 -24.90 13.02
C LEU A 364 14.28 -26.15 13.81
N PRO A 365 13.69 -27.17 13.13
CA PRO A 365 13.59 -27.33 11.66
C PRO A 365 12.31 -26.76 11.03
N ILE A 366 11.63 -25.79 11.64
CA ILE A 366 10.42 -25.22 11.06
C ILE A 366 10.78 -24.38 9.83
N HIS A 367 10.07 -24.60 8.72
CA HIS A 367 10.10 -23.81 7.50
C HIS A 367 8.68 -23.37 7.12
N VAL A 368 8.54 -22.15 6.59
CA VAL A 368 7.25 -21.58 6.20
C VAL A 368 7.33 -21.13 4.75
N LEU A 369 6.31 -21.44 3.96
CA LEU A 369 6.04 -20.81 2.68
C LEU A 369 4.90 -19.80 2.91
N PRO A 370 5.15 -18.47 2.80
CA PRO A 370 4.29 -17.45 3.41
C PRO A 370 3.03 -17.08 2.61
N ASP A 371 2.67 -17.82 1.55
CA ASP A 371 1.61 -17.50 0.59
C ASP A 371 0.21 -17.87 1.12
N PHE A 372 -0.12 -17.48 2.36
CA PHE A 372 -1.40 -17.82 3.02
C PHE A 372 -2.60 -17.05 2.48
N HIS A 373 -2.38 -16.08 1.59
CA HIS A 373 -3.42 -15.28 0.93
C HIS A 373 -3.12 -15.13 -0.56
N GLY A 374 -2.76 -16.23 -1.20
CA GLY A 374 -2.28 -16.21 -2.58
C GLY A 374 -0.93 -15.51 -2.75
N THR A 375 -0.52 -15.33 -3.99
CA THR A 375 0.66 -14.55 -4.37
C THR A 375 0.28 -13.38 -5.27
N ARG A 376 1.01 -12.25 -5.08
CA ARG A 376 0.90 -11.06 -5.93
C ARG A 376 2.07 -10.98 -6.91
N SER A 377 3.25 -11.29 -6.43
CA SER A 377 4.51 -11.24 -7.19
C SER A 377 5.45 -12.36 -6.77
N PRO A 378 6.25 -12.93 -7.68
CA PRO A 378 6.37 -12.63 -9.11
C PRO A 378 5.27 -13.26 -9.97
N THR A 379 4.43 -14.11 -9.44
CA THR A 379 3.31 -14.74 -10.15
C THR A 379 2.02 -14.38 -9.43
N THR A 380 1.11 -13.70 -10.14
CA THR A 380 -0.22 -13.40 -9.59
C THR A 380 -1.07 -14.67 -9.61
N ASP A 381 -1.30 -15.26 -8.44
CA ASP A 381 -2.14 -16.45 -8.27
C ASP A 381 -2.86 -16.37 -6.91
N PRO A 382 -4.17 -16.05 -6.91
CA PRO A 382 -4.94 -15.89 -5.68
C PRO A 382 -5.25 -17.22 -4.97
N ASP A 383 -5.11 -18.34 -5.65
CA ASP A 383 -5.50 -19.66 -5.14
C ASP A 383 -4.32 -20.42 -4.51
N LEU A 384 -3.11 -19.86 -4.62
CA LEU A 384 -1.95 -20.45 -3.93
C LEU A 384 -2.10 -20.38 -2.41
N THR A 385 -1.65 -21.44 -1.75
CA THR A 385 -1.74 -21.59 -0.29
C THR A 385 -0.37 -21.68 0.36
N GLY A 386 -0.30 -21.22 1.62
CA GLY A 386 0.89 -21.33 2.45
C GLY A 386 1.14 -22.76 2.94
N THR A 387 2.38 -23.02 3.33
CA THR A 387 2.79 -24.33 3.85
C THR A 387 3.68 -24.14 5.08
N ILE A 388 3.48 -24.96 6.12
CA ILE A 388 4.38 -25.04 7.26
C ILE A 388 4.93 -26.46 7.34
N ALA A 389 6.26 -26.59 7.31
CA ALA A 389 6.96 -27.87 7.46
C ALA A 389 7.76 -27.90 8.75
N GLY A 390 8.01 -29.10 9.31
CA GLY A 390 8.82 -29.28 10.52
C GLY A 390 8.10 -28.98 11.84
N MET A 391 6.76 -28.91 11.84
CA MET A 391 5.96 -28.74 13.06
C MET A 391 6.02 -29.98 13.95
N THR A 392 5.94 -29.74 15.26
CA THR A 392 5.81 -30.77 16.30
C THR A 392 4.52 -30.57 17.09
N LEU A 393 4.25 -31.39 18.08
CA LEU A 393 3.11 -31.23 18.99
C LEU A 393 3.34 -30.19 20.10
N ASP A 394 4.42 -29.39 20.00
CA ASP A 394 4.73 -28.33 20.97
C ASP A 394 3.71 -27.18 20.88
N ARG A 395 2.95 -27.01 21.96
CA ARG A 395 1.91 -25.98 22.12
C ARG A 395 2.34 -24.86 23.07
N SER A 396 3.60 -24.89 23.52
CA SER A 396 4.14 -23.92 24.47
C SER A 396 4.34 -22.52 23.84
N PHE A 397 4.61 -21.53 24.69
CA PHE A 397 5.00 -20.19 24.23
C PHE A 397 6.33 -20.22 23.44
N GLU A 398 7.26 -21.11 23.80
CA GLU A 398 8.49 -21.33 23.04
C GLU A 398 8.17 -21.88 21.63
N GLY A 399 7.22 -22.82 21.52
CA GLY A 399 6.74 -23.34 20.22
C GLY A 399 6.15 -22.24 19.34
N LEU A 400 5.32 -21.37 19.93
CA LEU A 400 4.82 -20.16 19.24
C LEU A 400 5.96 -19.28 18.75
N CYS A 401 6.93 -18.93 19.61
CA CYS A 401 8.03 -18.04 19.26
C CYS A 401 8.90 -18.62 18.13
N ARG A 402 9.13 -19.93 18.12
CA ARG A 402 9.84 -20.60 17.04
C ARG A 402 9.10 -20.51 15.71
N LEU A 403 7.79 -20.78 15.70
CA LEU A 403 6.97 -20.66 14.48
C LEU A 403 6.91 -19.21 14.00
N TYR A 404 6.65 -18.26 14.90
CA TYR A 404 6.59 -16.83 14.59
C TYR A 404 7.90 -16.33 13.96
N TRP A 405 9.05 -16.70 14.56
CA TRP A 405 10.35 -16.31 14.01
C TRP A 405 10.60 -16.90 12.61
N ARG A 406 10.28 -18.18 12.42
CA ARG A 406 10.44 -18.82 11.12
C ARG A 406 9.51 -18.23 10.06
N THR A 407 8.35 -17.71 10.47
CA THR A 407 7.47 -16.94 9.60
C THR A 407 8.12 -15.59 9.22
N CYS A 408 8.75 -14.87 10.17
CA CYS A 408 9.50 -13.65 9.85
C CYS A 408 10.63 -13.92 8.84
N VAL A 409 11.38 -15.01 9.03
CA VAL A 409 12.45 -15.43 8.09
C VAL A 409 11.88 -15.72 6.70
N ALA A 410 10.76 -16.42 6.62
CA ALA A 410 10.08 -16.73 5.36
C ALA A 410 9.60 -15.47 4.63
N LEU A 411 9.04 -14.50 5.35
CA LEU A 411 8.65 -13.20 4.79
C LEU A 411 9.86 -12.45 4.23
N ALA A 412 10.97 -12.40 4.94
CA ALA A 412 12.19 -11.76 4.45
C ALA A 412 12.77 -12.47 3.22
N CYS A 413 12.79 -13.81 3.21
CA CYS A 413 13.20 -14.61 2.04
C CYS A 413 12.26 -14.40 0.85
N GLY A 414 10.95 -14.25 1.09
CA GLY A 414 9.96 -13.93 0.06
C GLY A 414 10.21 -12.55 -0.58
N ILE A 415 10.52 -11.53 0.23
CA ILE A 415 10.91 -10.20 -0.28
C ILE A 415 12.21 -10.29 -1.08
N ARG A 416 13.20 -11.05 -0.64
CA ARG A 416 14.41 -11.33 -1.42
C ARG A 416 14.08 -11.94 -2.79
N HIS A 417 13.17 -12.90 -2.81
CA HIS A 417 12.73 -13.55 -4.04
C HIS A 417 12.06 -12.56 -5.00
N ILE A 418 11.17 -11.71 -4.48
CA ILE A 418 10.47 -10.67 -5.23
C ILE A 418 11.46 -9.66 -5.80
N ILE A 419 12.36 -9.11 -4.99
CA ILE A 419 13.39 -8.15 -5.43
C ILE A 419 14.24 -8.74 -6.55
N GLY A 420 14.56 -10.04 -6.47
CA GLY A 420 15.30 -10.74 -7.51
C GLY A 420 14.58 -10.84 -8.88
N GLN A 421 13.28 -10.55 -8.93
CA GLN A 421 12.47 -10.51 -10.17
C GLN A 421 12.18 -9.06 -10.63
N MET A 422 12.46 -8.07 -9.80
CA MET A 422 12.26 -6.65 -10.17
C MET A 422 13.24 -6.21 -11.26
N PRO A 423 12.92 -5.13 -12.02
CA PRO A 423 13.78 -4.69 -13.09
C PRO A 423 15.19 -4.31 -12.61
N GLY A 424 16.22 -4.83 -13.27
CA GLY A 424 17.63 -4.55 -12.97
C GLY A 424 18.42 -5.81 -12.65
N GLU A 425 19.64 -5.61 -12.16
CA GLU A 425 20.47 -6.72 -11.66
C GLU A 425 20.07 -7.04 -10.22
N PRO A 426 19.72 -8.28 -9.87
CA PRO A 426 19.23 -8.66 -8.54
C PRO A 426 20.15 -8.25 -7.38
N ASP A 427 21.47 -8.29 -7.62
CA ASP A 427 22.50 -7.93 -6.63
C ASP A 427 22.77 -6.42 -6.53
N ARG A 428 21.97 -5.60 -7.24
CA ARG A 428 22.20 -4.16 -7.35
C ARG A 428 21.51 -3.35 -6.27
N ILE A 429 20.54 -3.91 -5.53
CA ILE A 429 19.90 -3.18 -4.42
C ILE A 429 20.89 -3.05 -3.26
N GLU A 430 21.40 -1.85 -3.09
CA GLU A 430 22.34 -1.50 -2.00
C GLU A 430 21.60 -1.11 -0.73
N THR A 431 20.38 -0.57 -0.88
CA THR A 431 19.59 -0.04 0.23
C THR A 431 18.12 -0.38 0.06
N LEU A 432 17.52 -0.95 1.11
CA LEU A 432 16.07 -1.10 1.25
C LEU A 432 15.56 -0.23 2.41
N ALA A 433 14.71 0.74 2.12
CA ALA A 433 14.05 1.54 3.14
C ALA A 433 12.74 0.85 3.56
N ILE A 434 12.58 0.51 4.84
CA ILE A 434 11.40 -0.20 5.36
C ILE A 434 10.58 0.75 6.22
N ALA A 435 9.32 0.98 5.85
CA ALA A 435 8.33 1.70 6.63
C ALA A 435 7.17 0.79 7.04
N GLY A 436 6.55 1.08 8.19
CA GLY A 436 5.42 0.35 8.74
C GLY A 436 5.69 -0.26 10.12
N GLY A 437 4.62 -0.59 10.85
CA GLY A 437 4.69 -1.01 12.26
C GLY A 437 5.56 -2.23 12.53
N PHE A 438 5.68 -3.12 11.56
CA PHE A 438 6.50 -4.33 11.65
C PHE A 438 8.00 -4.05 11.82
N SER A 439 8.51 -2.94 11.28
CA SER A 439 9.93 -2.57 11.30
C SER A 439 10.42 -1.96 12.62
N HIS A 440 9.53 -1.69 13.57
CA HIS A 440 9.91 -1.00 14.82
C HIS A 440 10.76 -1.85 15.77
N HIS A 441 10.63 -3.18 15.73
CA HIS A 441 11.46 -4.04 16.59
C HIS A 441 12.83 -4.30 15.94
N PRO A 442 13.96 -4.12 16.67
CA PRO A 442 15.32 -4.16 16.09
C PRO A 442 15.69 -5.48 15.38
N LEU A 443 15.08 -6.60 15.78
CA LEU A 443 15.29 -7.89 15.11
C LEU A 443 14.90 -7.88 13.65
N ILE A 444 13.90 -7.10 13.27
CA ILE A 444 13.32 -7.14 11.93
C ILE A 444 14.22 -6.45 10.91
N PRO A 445 14.67 -5.20 11.10
CA PRO A 445 15.65 -4.60 10.20
C PRO A 445 16.92 -5.44 10.06
N GLN A 446 17.44 -6.02 11.16
CA GLN A 446 18.60 -6.88 11.09
C GLN A 446 18.35 -8.16 10.29
N LEU A 447 17.18 -8.81 10.48
CA LEU A 447 16.81 -9.98 9.70
C LEU A 447 16.78 -9.67 8.19
N TYR A 448 16.13 -8.55 7.82
CA TYR A 448 16.06 -8.15 6.41
C TYR A 448 17.43 -7.81 5.84
N ALA A 449 18.29 -7.11 6.60
CA ALA A 449 19.66 -6.82 6.19
C ALA A 449 20.44 -8.12 5.91
N ASP A 450 20.37 -9.08 6.82
CA ASP A 450 21.09 -10.35 6.73
C ASP A 450 20.59 -11.24 5.57
N VAL A 451 19.26 -11.28 5.36
CA VAL A 451 18.63 -12.09 4.29
C VAL A 451 18.87 -11.50 2.90
N LEU A 452 18.77 -10.17 2.76
CA LEU A 452 18.93 -9.49 1.48
C LEU A 452 20.39 -9.15 1.16
N GLY A 453 21.25 -9.05 2.17
CA GLY A 453 22.64 -8.64 1.98
C GLY A 453 22.83 -7.17 1.65
N CYS A 454 21.86 -6.31 1.99
CA CYS A 454 21.88 -4.87 1.74
C CYS A 454 21.64 -4.06 3.01
N THR A 455 21.92 -2.75 2.97
CA THR A 455 21.65 -1.85 4.10
C THR A 455 20.14 -1.61 4.22
N ILE A 456 19.61 -1.78 5.43
CA ILE A 456 18.20 -1.46 5.74
C ILE A 456 18.14 -0.08 6.39
N LEU A 457 17.25 0.78 5.85
CA LEU A 457 16.93 2.08 6.45
C LEU A 457 15.54 2.00 7.09
N THR A 458 15.42 2.42 8.36
CA THR A 458 14.13 2.50 9.05
C THR A 458 13.87 3.90 9.55
N PRO A 459 12.66 4.48 9.35
CA PRO A 459 12.30 5.78 9.91
C PRO A 459 12.44 5.83 11.43
N VAL A 460 12.88 6.99 11.93
CA VAL A 460 12.98 7.30 13.37
C VAL A 460 11.89 8.30 13.71
N ASP A 461 10.97 7.91 14.57
CA ASP A 461 9.91 8.78 15.13
C ASP A 461 9.00 9.50 14.09
N GLN A 462 8.97 9.06 12.84
CA GLN A 462 8.19 9.66 11.78
C GLN A 462 7.37 8.61 11.03
N ASP A 463 6.12 8.96 10.71
CA ASP A 463 5.28 8.17 9.83
C ASP A 463 5.61 8.53 8.36
N ALA A 464 6.21 7.59 7.64
CA ALA A 464 6.65 7.81 6.27
C ALA A 464 5.49 8.11 5.32
N VAL A 465 4.32 7.49 5.52
CA VAL A 465 3.14 7.68 4.66
C VAL A 465 2.61 9.10 4.83
N LEU A 466 2.37 9.53 6.08
CA LEU A 466 1.93 10.90 6.37
C LEU A 466 2.96 11.95 5.92
N LEU A 467 4.27 11.69 6.12
CA LEU A 467 5.30 12.65 5.69
C LEU A 467 5.34 12.77 4.17
N GLY A 468 5.26 11.67 3.42
CA GLY A 468 5.25 11.71 1.95
C GLY A 468 4.02 12.44 1.40
N THR A 469 2.86 12.23 2.02
CA THR A 469 1.63 12.97 1.70
C THR A 469 1.78 14.47 1.99
N ALA A 470 2.44 14.83 3.10
CA ALA A 470 2.75 16.23 3.41
C ALA A 470 3.74 16.85 2.41
N GLN A 471 4.81 16.13 2.01
CA GLN A 471 5.76 16.58 0.99
C GLN A 471 5.07 16.79 -0.35
N HIS A 472 4.17 15.86 -0.75
CA HIS A 472 3.38 16.00 -1.95
C HIS A 472 2.46 17.23 -1.91
N ALA A 473 1.76 17.44 -0.80
CA ALA A 473 0.92 18.63 -0.60
C ALA A 473 1.73 19.94 -0.65
N ALA A 474 2.96 19.93 -0.09
CA ALA A 474 3.85 21.08 -0.09
C ALA A 474 4.29 21.49 -1.51
N VAL A 475 4.66 20.52 -2.35
CA VAL A 475 5.03 20.75 -3.75
C VAL A 475 3.81 21.22 -4.56
N THR A 476 2.67 20.58 -4.38
CA THR A 476 1.43 20.94 -5.05
C THR A 476 0.97 22.37 -4.71
N ALA A 477 1.18 22.81 -3.47
CA ALA A 477 0.88 24.17 -3.03
C ALA A 477 1.92 25.21 -3.45
N GLY A 478 3.00 24.81 -4.15
CA GLY A 478 4.07 25.72 -4.59
C GLY A 478 4.97 26.21 -3.45
N LEU A 479 4.95 25.55 -2.28
CA LEU A 479 5.82 25.87 -1.14
C LEU A 479 7.26 25.39 -1.39
N PHE A 480 7.42 24.40 -2.27
CA PHE A 480 8.68 23.94 -2.83
C PHE A 480 8.57 23.83 -4.34
N ALA A 481 9.68 24.06 -5.02
CA ALA A 481 9.72 24.04 -6.48
C ALA A 481 9.48 22.64 -7.07
N ASP A 482 9.96 21.62 -6.37
CA ASP A 482 9.90 20.22 -6.78
C ASP A 482 10.02 19.27 -5.58
N MET A 483 9.89 17.96 -5.85
CA MET A 483 10.00 16.94 -4.82
C MET A 483 11.42 16.81 -4.25
N ALA A 484 12.46 17.13 -5.02
CA ALA A 484 13.84 17.10 -4.54
C ALA A 484 14.09 18.17 -3.48
N SER A 485 13.60 19.38 -3.68
CA SER A 485 13.67 20.48 -2.71
C SER A 485 12.82 20.22 -1.48
N ALA A 486 11.60 19.69 -1.64
CA ALA A 486 10.75 19.28 -0.52
C ALA A 486 11.40 18.15 0.28
N GLY A 487 11.90 17.13 -0.38
CA GLY A 487 12.56 15.99 0.25
C GLY A 487 13.86 16.35 0.98
N SER A 488 14.58 17.36 0.49
CA SER A 488 15.78 17.86 1.17
C SER A 488 15.44 18.64 2.44
N ALA A 489 14.40 19.48 2.39
CA ALA A 489 13.98 20.30 3.54
C ALA A 489 13.21 19.48 4.59
N MET A 490 12.37 18.56 4.14
CA MET A 490 11.51 17.71 4.96
C MET A 490 12.04 16.27 5.02
N ALA A 491 13.34 16.08 5.04
CA ALA A 491 13.97 14.76 4.97
C ALA A 491 13.53 13.86 6.13
N ILE A 492 13.15 12.62 5.81
CA ILE A 492 12.89 11.60 6.82
C ILE A 492 14.21 11.18 7.50
N ARG A 493 14.20 11.14 8.82
CA ARG A 493 15.35 10.62 9.58
C ARG A 493 15.28 9.10 9.61
N THR A 494 16.39 8.43 9.33
CA THR A 494 16.47 6.98 9.30
C THR A 494 17.65 6.45 10.11
N ASN A 495 17.44 5.28 10.74
CA ASN A 495 18.53 4.44 11.25
C ASN A 495 18.96 3.49 10.13
N ALA A 496 20.28 3.26 10.03
CA ALA A 496 20.85 2.31 9.08
C ALA A 496 21.27 1.02 9.79
N THR A 497 20.87 -0.13 9.27
CA THR A 497 21.27 -1.46 9.74
C THR A 497 22.02 -2.17 8.63
N ALA A 498 23.29 -2.45 8.85
CA ALA A 498 24.11 -3.20 7.89
C ALA A 498 23.92 -4.72 8.05
N PRO A 499 24.12 -5.51 6.99
CA PRO A 499 24.07 -6.97 7.07
C PRO A 499 25.25 -7.52 7.89
N ASP A 500 24.99 -8.57 8.68
CA ASP A 500 26.02 -9.34 9.36
C ASP A 500 26.53 -10.46 8.44
N ALA A 501 27.75 -10.33 7.96
CA ALA A 501 28.37 -11.31 7.06
C ALA A 501 28.47 -12.71 7.68
N ALA A 502 28.52 -12.84 9.00
CA ALA A 502 28.60 -14.12 9.69
C ALA A 502 27.29 -14.95 9.56
N THR A 503 26.16 -14.31 9.37
CA THR A 503 24.85 -14.99 9.22
C THR A 503 24.50 -15.35 7.79
N ARG A 504 25.21 -14.81 6.79
CA ARG A 504 24.91 -14.94 5.36
C ARG A 504 24.67 -16.39 4.93
N ASN A 505 25.61 -17.29 5.22
CA ASN A 505 25.52 -18.71 4.83
C ASN A 505 24.29 -19.41 5.47
N HIS A 506 23.83 -18.91 6.61
CA HIS A 506 22.63 -19.45 7.25
C HIS A 506 21.39 -19.07 6.46
N TYR A 507 21.22 -17.80 6.13
CA TYR A 507 20.04 -17.31 5.39
C TYR A 507 20.04 -17.71 3.91
N GLU A 508 21.21 -18.00 3.32
CA GLU A 508 21.27 -18.66 1.99
C GLU A 508 20.59 -20.05 2.01
N ARG A 509 20.76 -20.82 3.11
CA ARG A 509 20.07 -22.11 3.26
C ARG A 509 18.58 -21.94 3.48
N ASP A 510 18.15 -20.91 4.22
CA ASP A 510 16.75 -20.60 4.42
C ASP A 510 16.07 -20.18 3.11
N TYR A 511 16.75 -19.38 2.30
CA TYR A 511 16.26 -19.01 0.96
C TYR A 511 16.19 -20.23 0.02
N ALA A 512 17.20 -21.10 0.03
CA ALA A 512 17.16 -22.35 -0.73
C ALA A 512 15.99 -23.25 -0.29
N ALA A 513 15.70 -23.32 1.01
CA ALA A 513 14.55 -24.06 1.53
C ALA A 513 13.22 -23.48 1.04
N LEU A 514 13.07 -22.14 1.00
CA LEU A 514 11.89 -21.47 0.42
C LEU A 514 11.68 -21.92 -1.04
N LEU A 515 12.73 -21.89 -1.87
CA LEU A 515 12.66 -22.28 -3.29
C LEU A 515 12.29 -23.77 -3.47
N ILE A 516 12.77 -24.64 -2.56
CA ILE A 516 12.39 -26.06 -2.55
C ILE A 516 10.89 -26.19 -2.23
N MET A 517 10.39 -25.49 -1.22
CA MET A 517 8.97 -25.52 -0.83
C MET A 517 8.06 -25.01 -1.95
N MET A 518 8.46 -23.97 -2.67
CA MET A 518 7.72 -23.46 -3.84
C MET A 518 7.61 -24.54 -4.93
N ARG A 519 8.69 -25.25 -5.24
CA ARG A 519 8.67 -26.35 -6.22
C ARG A 519 7.78 -27.51 -5.77
N HIS A 520 7.91 -27.96 -4.53
CA HIS A 520 7.07 -29.04 -3.97
C HIS A 520 5.60 -28.67 -4.00
N ARG A 521 5.24 -27.43 -3.66
CA ARG A 521 3.86 -26.96 -3.78
C ARG A 521 3.36 -27.07 -5.22
N ALA A 522 4.14 -26.60 -6.20
CA ALA A 522 3.76 -26.70 -7.61
C ALA A 522 3.55 -28.16 -8.05
N GLU A 523 4.40 -29.10 -7.60
CA GLU A 523 4.25 -30.55 -7.84
C GLU A 523 2.95 -31.08 -7.21
N LEU A 524 2.63 -30.68 -5.96
CA LEU A 524 1.38 -31.09 -5.28
C LEU A 524 0.14 -30.54 -5.99
N THR A 525 0.18 -29.29 -6.45
CA THR A 525 -0.94 -28.68 -7.21
C THR A 525 -1.24 -29.42 -8.51
N GLN A 526 -0.22 -29.99 -9.17
CA GLN A 526 -0.41 -30.81 -10.39
C GLN A 526 -1.13 -32.14 -10.14
N LEU A 527 -1.27 -32.56 -8.89
CA LEU A 527 -1.98 -33.80 -8.52
C LEU A 527 -3.47 -33.57 -8.25
N LEU A 528 -3.90 -32.31 -8.17
CA LEU A 528 -5.28 -31.90 -7.93
C LEU A 528 -6.00 -31.59 -9.25
#